data_f3f2e52df7eb555c367aac70beb3d51c
#
_entry.id   f3f2e52df7eb555c367aac70beb3d51c
#
_cell.length_a   1.000
_cell.length_b   1.000
_cell.length_c   1.000
_cell.angle_alpha   90.00
_cell.angle_beta   90.00
_cell.angle_gamma   90.00
#
_symmetry.space_group_name_H-M   'P 1'
#
loop_
_entity.id
_entity.type
_entity.pdbx_description
1 polymer ?
#
loop_
_entity_poly.entity_id
_entity_poly.type
_entity_poly.pdbx_seq_one_letter_code
_entity_poly.pdbx_strand_id
1 'polypeptide(L)'
;MDKNVIEVKQLSKSFRKTVALQGCDFSVRKGEIFGFLGPSGAGKTTTIKLLTGQLKSDGGDIQILGEKPFSSKIKSQIGIMSDNSGLYEKMSVYDNLLLFAKIYDIDKSCIEKVLEEVDLLDAKKQLVSQLSKGMKQRLIFARTIIHSPSLLFLDEPTANLDPSTANEVREIIKKLNAKGTTVFLTTHNMEEADEMCHRVAFLNHGHIIESGHPEDLKLKYSKKQIRMKTSQEDYTIPLDPKLLKQELEHIDELLMIHSIEPTLKEVFLTLTKEES
;
A
#
# COMPACT_ATOMS: atom_id res chain seq x y z
N MET A 1 21.34 -1.32 11.42
CA MET A 1 20.49 -0.14 11.18
C MET A 1 19.78 -0.36 9.86
N ASP A 2 18.49 -0.42 9.87
CA ASP A 2 17.70 -0.61 8.65
C ASP A 2 17.88 0.61 7.74
N LYS A 3 18.36 0.36 6.53
CA LYS A 3 18.65 1.43 5.57
C LYS A 3 17.35 1.94 4.95
N ASN A 4 17.08 3.24 5.05
CA ASN A 4 15.98 3.86 4.33
C ASN A 4 16.25 3.80 2.82
N VAL A 5 15.24 3.45 2.06
CA VAL A 5 15.26 3.45 0.58
C VAL A 5 14.47 4.62 0.00
N ILE A 6 13.56 5.20 0.80
CA ILE A 6 12.89 6.48 0.51
C ILE A 6 13.14 7.39 1.70
N GLU A 7 13.59 8.61 1.45
CA GLU A 7 13.67 9.68 2.43
C GLU A 7 13.06 10.95 1.84
N VAL A 8 12.12 11.53 2.57
CA VAL A 8 11.38 12.73 2.16
C VAL A 8 11.40 13.73 3.30
N LYS A 9 11.81 14.97 3.00
CA LYS A 9 11.89 16.06 3.96
C LYS A 9 11.19 17.29 3.41
N GLN A 10 10.21 17.83 4.16
CA GLN A 10 9.49 19.07 3.89
C GLN A 10 8.93 19.14 2.46
N LEU A 11 8.44 17.99 1.95
CA LEU A 11 7.94 17.88 0.58
C LEU A 11 6.70 18.72 0.39
N SER A 12 6.76 19.61 -0.61
CA SER A 12 5.66 20.51 -0.95
C SER A 12 5.40 20.55 -2.44
N LYS A 13 4.11 20.58 -2.81
CA LYS A 13 3.64 20.69 -4.20
C LYS A 13 2.32 21.39 -4.31
N SER A 14 2.26 22.39 -5.21
CA SER A 14 1.04 23.10 -5.55
C SER A 14 0.77 23.07 -7.05
N PHE A 15 -0.50 23.10 -7.42
CA PHE A 15 -0.97 23.21 -8.79
C PHE A 15 -1.88 24.45 -8.89
N ARG A 16 -1.40 25.52 -9.49
CA ARG A 16 -2.13 26.82 -9.57
C ARG A 16 -2.62 27.27 -8.20
N LYS A 17 -3.93 27.07 -7.90
CA LYS A 17 -4.57 27.49 -6.63
C LYS A 17 -4.73 26.33 -5.63
N THR A 18 -4.39 25.10 -5.99
CA THR A 18 -4.58 23.90 -5.13
C THR A 18 -3.26 23.45 -4.57
N VAL A 19 -3.14 23.42 -3.25
CA VAL A 19 -2.00 22.81 -2.55
C VAL A 19 -2.25 21.29 -2.50
N ALA A 20 -1.35 20.52 -3.11
CA ALA A 20 -1.45 19.06 -3.14
C ALA A 20 -0.67 18.41 -2.02
N LEU A 21 0.48 18.98 -1.62
CA LEU A 21 1.30 18.54 -0.49
C LEU A 21 1.93 19.76 0.19
N GLN A 22 2.01 19.71 1.52
CA GLN A 22 2.53 20.81 2.32
C GLN A 22 3.41 20.30 3.46
N GLY A 23 4.73 20.36 3.26
CA GLY A 23 5.72 20.07 4.30
C GLY A 23 5.70 18.60 4.77
N CYS A 24 5.48 17.64 3.89
CA CYS A 24 5.44 16.23 4.28
C CYS A 24 6.83 15.67 4.56
N ASP A 25 6.96 14.98 5.70
CA ASP A 25 8.18 14.28 6.15
C ASP A 25 7.85 12.80 6.35
N PHE A 26 8.57 11.91 5.68
CA PHE A 26 8.48 10.46 5.90
C PHE A 26 9.67 9.71 5.34
N SER A 27 9.82 8.46 5.77
CA SER A 27 10.83 7.55 5.25
C SER A 27 10.29 6.14 5.10
N VAL A 28 10.86 5.36 4.18
CA VAL A 28 10.53 3.94 3.98
C VAL A 28 11.78 3.11 4.10
N ARG A 29 11.73 2.05 4.90
CA ARG A 29 12.86 1.14 5.15
C ARG A 29 12.94 0.08 4.04
N LYS A 30 14.14 -0.46 3.83
CA LYS A 30 14.34 -1.57 2.91
C LYS A 30 13.51 -2.80 3.35
N GLY A 31 12.80 -3.44 2.41
CA GLY A 31 11.97 -4.61 2.67
C GLY A 31 10.64 -4.30 3.38
N GLU A 32 10.28 -3.02 3.51
CA GLU A 32 9.02 -2.60 4.11
C GLU A 32 7.90 -2.54 3.07
N ILE A 33 6.68 -2.91 3.45
CA ILE A 33 5.44 -2.50 2.76
C ILE A 33 4.94 -1.27 3.49
N PHE A 34 5.03 -0.10 2.85
CA PHE A 34 4.59 1.17 3.41
C PHE A 34 3.33 1.67 2.71
N GLY A 35 2.27 1.85 3.48
CA GLY A 35 0.98 2.35 3.02
C GLY A 35 0.85 3.86 3.15
N PHE A 36 0.53 4.56 2.07
CA PHE A 36 0.25 5.99 2.07
C PHE A 36 -1.25 6.20 1.85
N LEU A 37 -1.97 6.43 2.94
CA LEU A 37 -3.42 6.30 3.03
C LEU A 37 -4.11 7.66 3.04
N GLY A 38 -5.31 7.74 2.49
CA GLY A 38 -6.10 8.95 2.53
C GLY A 38 -7.23 8.99 1.51
N PRO A 39 -8.14 9.95 1.60
CA PRO A 39 -9.26 10.09 0.68
C PRO A 39 -8.80 10.45 -0.73
N SER A 40 -9.71 10.37 -1.70
CA SER A 40 -9.47 10.86 -3.05
C SER A 40 -9.14 12.37 -3.00
N GLY A 41 -8.13 12.79 -3.75
CA GLY A 41 -7.68 14.20 -3.76
C GLY A 41 -6.72 14.58 -2.63
N ALA A 42 -6.40 13.72 -1.67
CA ALA A 42 -5.49 14.03 -0.56
C ALA A 42 -4.03 14.30 -0.99
N GLY A 43 -3.62 13.90 -2.21
CA GLY A 43 -2.25 14.06 -2.71
C GLY A 43 -1.48 12.76 -2.97
N LYS A 44 -2.08 11.58 -2.78
CA LYS A 44 -1.43 10.27 -2.91
C LYS A 44 -0.74 10.04 -4.25
N THR A 45 -1.47 10.13 -5.36
CA THR A 45 -0.93 10.01 -6.73
C THR A 45 0.12 11.08 -7.02
N THR A 46 -0.06 12.31 -6.51
CA THR A 46 0.94 13.38 -6.63
C THR A 46 2.24 12.98 -5.95
N THR A 47 2.17 12.38 -4.77
CA THR A 47 3.33 11.88 -4.03
C THR A 47 4.08 10.83 -4.87
N ILE A 48 3.41 9.81 -5.41
CA ILE A 48 4.06 8.81 -6.28
C ILE A 48 4.75 9.49 -7.46
N LYS A 49 4.11 10.45 -8.14
CA LYS A 49 4.71 11.15 -9.29
C LYS A 49 5.95 11.95 -8.91
N LEU A 50 6.00 12.51 -7.71
CA LEU A 50 7.17 13.22 -7.18
C LEU A 50 8.31 12.23 -6.84
N LEU A 51 8.01 11.13 -6.15
CA LEU A 51 8.97 10.10 -5.77
C LEU A 51 9.58 9.39 -6.99
N THR A 52 8.80 9.21 -8.05
CA THR A 52 9.23 8.56 -9.29
C THR A 52 9.85 9.52 -10.33
N GLY A 53 9.97 10.81 -9.99
CA GLY A 53 10.54 11.82 -10.88
C GLY A 53 9.66 12.18 -12.09
N GLN A 54 8.37 11.86 -12.08
CA GLN A 54 7.41 12.28 -13.11
C GLN A 54 6.97 13.75 -12.93
N LEU A 55 7.07 14.24 -11.69
CA LEU A 55 6.83 15.64 -11.33
C LEU A 55 8.01 16.19 -10.53
N LYS A 56 8.22 17.51 -10.62
CA LYS A 56 9.18 18.23 -9.79
C LYS A 56 8.46 18.85 -8.59
N SER A 57 9.05 18.70 -7.39
CA SER A 57 8.58 19.35 -6.16
C SER A 57 8.76 20.86 -6.23
N ASP A 58 7.94 21.61 -5.50
CA ASP A 58 8.10 23.06 -5.33
C ASP A 58 8.98 23.38 -4.12
N GLY A 59 9.08 22.43 -3.15
CA GLY A 59 9.96 22.53 -1.98
C GLY A 59 10.25 21.15 -1.41
N GLY A 60 11.24 21.12 -0.52
CA GLY A 60 11.67 19.91 0.16
C GLY A 60 12.70 19.07 -0.60
N ASP A 61 13.14 18.01 0.03
CA ASP A 61 14.12 17.08 -0.51
C ASP A 61 13.59 15.66 -0.59
N ILE A 62 13.94 14.95 -1.68
CA ILE A 62 13.56 13.55 -1.90
C ILE A 62 14.81 12.77 -2.26
N GLN A 63 15.00 11.63 -1.59
CA GLN A 63 16.02 10.64 -1.94
C GLN A 63 15.36 9.27 -2.13
N ILE A 64 15.68 8.61 -3.23
CA ILE A 64 15.21 7.26 -3.60
C ILE A 64 16.44 6.40 -3.83
N LEU A 65 16.61 5.34 -3.03
CA LEU A 65 17.80 4.46 -3.08
C LEU A 65 19.12 5.24 -2.98
N GLY A 66 19.12 6.38 -2.24
CA GLY A 66 20.26 7.28 -2.08
C GLY A 66 20.52 8.26 -3.22
N GLU A 67 19.63 8.31 -4.22
CA GLU A 67 19.73 9.18 -5.40
C GLU A 67 18.53 10.12 -5.48
N LYS A 68 18.61 11.17 -6.30
CA LYS A 68 17.47 12.03 -6.60
C LYS A 68 16.47 11.32 -7.52
N PRO A 69 15.15 11.62 -7.45
CA PRO A 69 14.11 10.94 -8.23
C PRO A 69 14.33 10.95 -9.75
N PHE A 70 15.00 11.96 -10.28
CA PHE A 70 15.29 12.10 -11.72
C PHE A 70 16.56 11.35 -12.19
N SER A 71 17.30 10.73 -11.28
CA SER A 71 18.52 9.98 -11.62
C SER A 71 18.20 8.79 -12.52
N SER A 72 18.97 8.63 -13.61
CA SER A 72 18.86 7.44 -14.45
C SER A 72 19.25 6.15 -13.74
N LYS A 73 20.06 6.24 -12.69
CA LYS A 73 20.54 5.09 -11.91
C LYS A 73 19.44 4.33 -11.17
N ILE A 74 18.32 4.99 -10.85
CA ILE A 74 17.21 4.34 -10.12
C ILE A 74 16.16 3.76 -11.07
N LYS A 75 16.11 4.16 -12.34
CA LYS A 75 15.04 3.77 -13.27
C LYS A 75 14.92 2.24 -13.47
N SER A 76 16.05 1.55 -13.49
CA SER A 76 16.08 0.08 -13.60
C SER A 76 15.84 -0.63 -12.26
N GLN A 77 15.82 0.10 -11.15
CA GLN A 77 15.64 -0.45 -9.81
C GLN A 77 14.24 -0.23 -9.25
N ILE A 78 13.42 0.60 -9.91
CA ILE A 78 12.06 0.91 -9.49
C ILE A 78 11.03 0.37 -10.48
N GLY A 79 9.96 -0.23 -9.94
CA GLY A 79 8.76 -0.58 -10.71
C GLY A 79 7.64 0.40 -10.37
N ILE A 80 6.88 0.83 -11.37
CA ILE A 80 5.79 1.79 -11.20
C ILE A 80 4.52 1.23 -11.79
N MET A 81 3.48 1.11 -10.96
CA MET A 81 2.12 0.78 -11.36
C MET A 81 1.22 1.97 -11.05
N SER A 82 0.57 2.51 -12.08
CA SER A 82 -0.34 3.65 -11.97
C SER A 82 -1.65 3.37 -12.72
N ASP A 83 -2.72 4.11 -12.40
CA ASP A 83 -4.04 3.97 -13.04
C ASP A 83 -4.00 4.03 -14.58
N ASN A 84 -3.04 4.77 -15.14
CA ASN A 84 -2.86 4.94 -16.58
C ASN A 84 -1.91 3.92 -17.22
N SER A 85 -1.66 2.80 -16.55
CA SER A 85 -0.79 1.74 -17.05
C SER A 85 -1.43 0.95 -18.19
N GLY A 86 -1.63 1.60 -19.34
CA GLY A 86 -2.27 1.00 -20.53
C GLY A 86 -1.54 -0.26 -21.01
N LEU A 87 -2.31 -1.24 -21.48
CA LEU A 87 -1.83 -2.45 -22.14
C LEU A 87 -2.06 -2.34 -23.65
N TYR A 88 -1.22 -3.02 -24.43
CA TYR A 88 -1.40 -3.13 -25.88
C TYR A 88 -2.43 -4.22 -26.18
N GLU A 89 -3.69 -3.84 -26.31
CA GLU A 89 -4.82 -4.77 -26.40
C GLU A 89 -4.79 -5.72 -27.62
N LYS A 90 -4.15 -5.30 -28.71
CA LYS A 90 -4.00 -6.08 -29.96
C LYS A 90 -2.78 -7.02 -29.93
N MET A 91 -2.00 -7.00 -28.86
CA MET A 91 -0.85 -7.89 -28.66
C MET A 91 -1.23 -9.03 -27.71
N SER A 92 -0.50 -10.14 -27.80
CA SER A 92 -0.64 -11.21 -26.81
C SER A 92 -0.09 -10.78 -25.43
N VAL A 93 -0.44 -11.53 -24.39
CA VAL A 93 0.15 -11.38 -23.05
C VAL A 93 1.68 -11.44 -23.12
N TYR A 94 2.21 -12.44 -23.82
CA TYR A 94 3.65 -12.61 -24.02
C TYR A 94 4.29 -11.42 -24.73
N ASP A 95 3.71 -10.95 -25.84
CA ASP A 95 4.26 -9.84 -26.62
C ASP A 95 4.25 -8.51 -25.86
N ASN A 96 3.22 -8.29 -25.01
CA ASN A 96 3.22 -7.15 -24.10
C ASN A 96 4.44 -7.16 -23.18
N LEU A 97 4.78 -8.31 -22.58
CA LEU A 97 5.96 -8.42 -21.72
C LEU A 97 7.27 -8.38 -22.50
N LEU A 98 7.31 -8.98 -23.70
CA LEU A 98 8.50 -8.96 -24.57
C LEU A 98 8.91 -7.54 -24.95
N LEU A 99 7.95 -6.64 -25.17
CA LEU A 99 8.24 -5.24 -25.42
C LEU A 99 9.00 -4.60 -24.24
N PHE A 100 8.54 -4.86 -23.00
CA PHE A 100 9.19 -4.33 -21.80
C PHE A 100 10.53 -5.02 -21.49
N ALA A 101 10.64 -6.32 -21.75
CA ALA A 101 11.92 -7.03 -21.66
C ALA A 101 12.97 -6.39 -22.57
N LYS A 102 12.61 -6.02 -23.81
CA LYS A 102 13.50 -5.28 -24.73
C LYS A 102 13.84 -3.88 -24.24
N ILE A 103 12.87 -3.14 -23.65
CA ILE A 103 13.10 -1.77 -23.13
C ILE A 103 14.12 -1.80 -21.97
N TYR A 104 14.03 -2.81 -21.11
CA TYR A 104 14.93 -2.97 -19.98
C TYR A 104 16.21 -3.78 -20.29
N ASP A 105 16.38 -4.22 -21.54
CA ASP A 105 17.50 -5.07 -21.99
C ASP A 105 17.64 -6.36 -21.15
N ILE A 106 16.51 -7.06 -20.98
CA ILE A 106 16.41 -8.29 -20.18
C ILE A 106 16.18 -9.48 -21.09
N ASP A 107 16.77 -10.61 -20.74
CA ASP A 107 16.55 -11.86 -21.47
C ASP A 107 15.08 -12.28 -21.45
N LYS A 108 14.57 -12.70 -22.60
CA LYS A 108 13.17 -13.14 -22.77
C LYS A 108 12.80 -14.36 -21.92
N SER A 109 13.76 -15.13 -21.41
CA SER A 109 13.50 -16.26 -20.51
C SER A 109 12.87 -15.85 -19.17
N CYS A 110 12.99 -14.57 -18.78
CA CYS A 110 12.33 -14.03 -17.59
C CYS A 110 10.80 -13.96 -17.74
N ILE A 111 10.28 -13.86 -18.98
CA ILE A 111 8.86 -13.63 -19.23
C ILE A 111 7.99 -14.73 -18.66
N GLU A 112 8.35 -16.01 -18.91
CA GLU A 112 7.56 -17.14 -18.40
C GLU A 112 7.59 -17.19 -16.88
N LYS A 113 8.73 -16.93 -16.24
CA LYS A 113 8.86 -16.86 -14.78
C LYS A 113 7.95 -15.81 -14.17
N VAL A 114 7.91 -14.61 -14.78
CA VAL A 114 7.04 -13.53 -14.31
C VAL A 114 5.57 -13.87 -14.54
N LEU A 115 5.23 -14.52 -15.65
CA LEU A 115 3.86 -15.00 -15.91
C LEU A 115 3.42 -16.05 -14.90
N GLU A 116 4.31 -16.94 -14.47
CA GLU A 116 4.04 -17.88 -13.37
C GLU A 116 3.79 -17.14 -12.04
N GLU A 117 4.60 -16.13 -11.72
CA GLU A 117 4.44 -15.34 -10.48
C GLU A 117 3.08 -14.63 -10.37
N VAL A 118 2.48 -14.26 -11.51
CA VAL A 118 1.17 -13.58 -11.56
C VAL A 118 0.04 -14.48 -12.03
N ASP A 119 0.26 -15.79 -12.15
CA ASP A 119 -0.73 -16.80 -12.58
C ASP A 119 -1.37 -16.44 -13.95
N LEU A 120 -0.53 -16.18 -14.95
CA LEU A 120 -0.92 -15.86 -16.33
C LEU A 120 -0.20 -16.71 -17.39
N LEU A 121 0.56 -17.74 -16.98
CA LEU A 121 1.37 -18.52 -17.93
C LEU A 121 0.50 -19.21 -18.98
N ASP A 122 -0.63 -19.80 -18.59
CA ASP A 122 -1.55 -20.47 -19.51
C ASP A 122 -2.18 -19.50 -20.52
N ALA A 123 -2.30 -18.24 -20.16
CA ALA A 123 -2.86 -17.18 -21.01
C ALA A 123 -1.82 -16.52 -21.92
N LYS A 124 -0.55 -16.95 -21.92
CA LYS A 124 0.57 -16.24 -22.59
C LYS A 124 0.35 -15.94 -24.07
N LYS A 125 -0.43 -16.76 -24.78
CA LYS A 125 -0.75 -16.58 -26.21
C LYS A 125 -2.06 -15.83 -26.44
N GLN A 126 -2.87 -15.57 -25.42
CA GLN A 126 -4.14 -14.86 -25.56
C GLN A 126 -3.89 -13.38 -25.85
N LEU A 127 -4.78 -12.78 -26.67
CA LEU A 127 -4.78 -11.33 -26.86
C LEU A 127 -5.25 -10.63 -25.59
N VAL A 128 -4.62 -9.50 -25.26
CA VAL A 128 -4.99 -8.72 -24.06
C VAL A 128 -6.45 -8.24 -24.10
N SER A 129 -7.00 -7.98 -25.30
CA SER A 129 -8.43 -7.63 -25.45
C SER A 129 -9.38 -8.72 -24.98
N GLN A 130 -8.95 -9.97 -24.90
CA GLN A 130 -9.74 -11.13 -24.48
C GLN A 130 -9.63 -11.43 -22.96
N LEU A 131 -8.74 -10.75 -22.27
CA LEU A 131 -8.50 -10.96 -20.84
C LEU A 131 -9.62 -10.35 -19.99
N SER A 132 -9.95 -11.01 -18.88
CA SER A 132 -10.76 -10.42 -17.82
C SER A 132 -10.07 -9.19 -17.22
N LYS A 133 -10.83 -8.37 -16.49
CA LYS A 133 -10.26 -7.19 -15.80
C LYS A 133 -9.15 -7.58 -14.82
N GLY A 134 -9.35 -8.65 -14.05
CA GLY A 134 -8.35 -9.17 -13.11
C GLY A 134 -7.09 -9.69 -13.82
N MET A 135 -7.23 -10.42 -14.93
CA MET A 135 -6.09 -10.84 -15.74
C MET A 135 -5.31 -9.65 -16.31
N LYS A 136 -6.01 -8.60 -16.77
CA LYS A 136 -5.36 -7.34 -17.22
C LYS A 136 -4.58 -6.70 -16.08
N GLN A 137 -5.12 -6.67 -14.89
CA GLN A 137 -4.44 -6.12 -13.71
C GLN A 137 -3.18 -6.92 -13.36
N ARG A 138 -3.27 -8.24 -13.35
CA ARG A 138 -2.11 -9.14 -13.15
C ARG A 138 -1.04 -8.96 -14.24
N LEU A 139 -1.44 -8.72 -15.49
CA LEU A 139 -0.50 -8.41 -16.57
C LEU A 139 0.18 -7.04 -16.39
N ILE A 140 -0.54 -6.02 -15.92
CA ILE A 140 0.06 -4.73 -15.55
C ILE A 140 1.10 -4.95 -14.44
N PHE A 141 0.77 -5.78 -13.45
CA PHE A 141 1.67 -6.11 -12.38
C PHE A 141 2.92 -6.86 -12.89
N ALA A 142 2.74 -7.89 -13.74
CA ALA A 142 3.83 -8.61 -14.39
C ALA A 142 4.79 -7.67 -15.13
N ARG A 143 4.24 -6.72 -15.87
CA ARG A 143 5.03 -5.69 -16.56
C ARG A 143 5.81 -4.80 -15.60
N THR A 144 5.23 -4.48 -14.46
CA THR A 144 5.85 -3.63 -13.44
C THR A 144 7.05 -4.31 -12.78
N ILE A 145 7.04 -5.63 -12.69
CA ILE A 145 8.07 -6.42 -11.99
C ILE A 145 9.06 -7.14 -12.92
N ILE A 146 8.88 -7.10 -14.24
CA ILE A 146 9.64 -7.91 -15.20
C ILE A 146 11.16 -7.69 -15.11
N HIS A 147 11.59 -6.51 -14.71
CA HIS A 147 13.01 -6.15 -14.53
C HIS A 147 13.51 -6.36 -13.08
N SER A 148 12.74 -7.11 -12.26
CA SER A 148 13.09 -7.44 -10.87
C SER A 148 13.47 -6.20 -10.03
N PRO A 149 12.59 -5.18 -9.93
CA PRO A 149 12.88 -3.97 -9.19
C PRO A 149 13.04 -4.22 -7.70
N SER A 150 13.93 -3.48 -7.04
CA SER A 150 14.11 -3.53 -5.59
C SER A 150 13.08 -2.69 -4.82
N LEU A 151 12.42 -1.76 -5.52
CA LEU A 151 11.40 -0.86 -4.97
C LEU A 151 10.22 -0.73 -5.93
N LEU A 152 9.01 -0.97 -5.42
CA LEU A 152 7.75 -0.85 -6.15
C LEU A 152 6.97 0.37 -5.67
N PHE A 153 6.43 1.14 -6.61
CA PHE A 153 5.43 2.18 -6.39
C PHE A 153 4.11 1.73 -6.98
N LEU A 154 3.10 1.53 -6.15
CA LEU A 154 1.80 1.01 -6.53
C LEU A 154 0.71 2.04 -6.20
N ASP A 155 0.09 2.63 -7.22
CA ASP A 155 -0.99 3.58 -7.05
C ASP A 155 -2.33 2.86 -7.12
N GLU A 156 -3.01 2.71 -5.97
CA GLU A 156 -4.32 2.04 -5.83
C GLU A 156 -4.35 0.64 -6.51
N PRO A 157 -3.44 -0.31 -6.17
CA PRO A 157 -3.22 -1.53 -6.95
C PRO A 157 -4.43 -2.47 -7.04
N THR A 158 -5.37 -2.38 -6.10
CA THR A 158 -6.57 -3.22 -6.02
C THR A 158 -7.87 -2.45 -6.29
N ALA A 159 -7.77 -1.16 -6.63
CA ALA A 159 -8.95 -0.33 -6.85
C ALA A 159 -9.84 -0.87 -7.96
N ASN A 160 -11.14 -0.84 -7.72
CA ASN A 160 -12.16 -1.30 -8.68
C ASN A 160 -12.05 -2.79 -9.08
N LEU A 161 -11.33 -3.62 -8.36
CA LEU A 161 -11.33 -5.07 -8.50
C LEU A 161 -12.42 -5.69 -7.62
N ASP A 162 -12.90 -6.87 -8.02
CA ASP A 162 -13.71 -7.69 -7.13
C ASP A 162 -12.85 -8.25 -5.99
N PRO A 163 -13.46 -8.66 -4.85
CA PRO A 163 -12.72 -9.09 -3.66
C PRO A 163 -11.74 -10.25 -3.92
N SER A 164 -12.10 -11.21 -4.80
CA SER A 164 -11.24 -12.35 -5.12
C SER A 164 -9.98 -11.90 -5.85
N THR A 165 -10.16 -11.12 -6.91
CA THR A 165 -9.05 -10.56 -7.71
C THR A 165 -8.17 -9.63 -6.88
N ALA A 166 -8.77 -8.79 -6.01
CA ALA A 166 -8.02 -7.93 -5.10
C ALA A 166 -7.13 -8.77 -4.15
N ASN A 167 -7.66 -9.90 -3.64
CA ASN A 167 -6.89 -10.80 -2.81
C ASN A 167 -5.71 -11.44 -3.56
N GLU A 168 -5.90 -11.87 -4.82
CA GLU A 168 -4.82 -12.39 -5.66
C GLU A 168 -3.68 -11.36 -5.83
N VAL A 169 -4.02 -10.10 -6.08
CA VAL A 169 -3.02 -9.01 -6.21
C VAL A 169 -2.29 -8.78 -4.87
N ARG A 170 -3.00 -8.79 -3.74
CA ARG A 170 -2.38 -8.65 -2.41
C ARG A 170 -1.37 -9.77 -2.16
N GLU A 171 -1.73 -11.02 -2.47
CA GLU A 171 -0.83 -12.16 -2.31
C GLU A 171 0.42 -12.07 -3.20
N ILE A 172 0.31 -11.54 -4.42
CA ILE A 172 1.48 -11.26 -5.27
C ILE A 172 2.38 -10.21 -4.60
N ILE A 173 1.81 -9.12 -4.07
CA ILE A 173 2.57 -8.08 -3.37
C ILE A 173 3.30 -8.66 -2.15
N LYS A 174 2.61 -9.44 -1.30
CA LYS A 174 3.20 -10.10 -0.13
C LYS A 174 4.34 -11.04 -0.52
N LYS A 175 4.16 -11.86 -1.57
CA LYS A 175 5.21 -12.77 -2.09
C LYS A 175 6.45 -12.02 -2.57
N LEU A 176 6.29 -10.91 -3.28
CA LEU A 176 7.42 -10.09 -3.73
C LEU A 176 8.15 -9.43 -2.56
N ASN A 177 7.40 -8.94 -1.58
CA ASN A 177 7.98 -8.37 -0.37
C ASN A 177 8.76 -9.42 0.44
N ALA A 178 8.23 -10.63 0.58
CA ALA A 178 8.94 -11.74 1.25
C ALA A 178 10.26 -12.12 0.55
N LYS A 179 10.39 -11.84 -0.76
CA LYS A 179 11.65 -11.97 -1.53
C LYS A 179 12.59 -10.76 -1.33
N GLY A 180 12.21 -9.76 -0.53
CA GLY A 180 13.04 -8.58 -0.20
C GLY A 180 12.71 -7.31 -0.99
N THR A 181 11.69 -7.31 -1.85
CA THR A 181 11.25 -6.11 -2.56
C THR A 181 10.58 -5.14 -1.58
N THR A 182 10.99 -3.88 -1.60
CA THR A 182 10.32 -2.81 -0.85
C THR A 182 9.10 -2.32 -1.62
N VAL A 183 8.01 -2.02 -0.93
CA VAL A 183 6.77 -1.57 -1.56
C VAL A 183 6.28 -0.27 -0.92
N PHE A 184 6.09 0.74 -1.75
CA PHE A 184 5.34 1.95 -1.41
C PHE A 184 4.01 1.89 -2.15
N LEU A 185 2.92 1.77 -1.42
CA LEU A 185 1.59 1.73 -2.03
C LEU A 185 0.71 2.88 -1.54
N THR A 186 -0.17 3.33 -2.42
CA THR A 186 -1.24 4.25 -2.04
C THR A 186 -2.56 3.50 -2.09
N THR A 187 -3.43 3.77 -1.13
CA THR A 187 -4.80 3.25 -1.14
C THR A 187 -5.72 4.13 -0.30
N HIS A 188 -7.01 4.10 -0.60
CA HIS A 188 -8.07 4.63 0.27
C HIS A 188 -8.76 3.49 1.05
N ASN A 189 -8.40 2.23 0.78
CA ASN A 189 -8.91 1.07 1.49
C ASN A 189 -8.06 0.80 2.75
N MET A 190 -8.59 1.21 3.90
CA MET A 190 -7.92 1.08 5.19
C MET A 190 -7.79 -0.38 5.66
N GLU A 191 -8.73 -1.26 5.26
CA GLU A 191 -8.68 -2.68 5.61
C GLU A 191 -7.55 -3.39 4.87
N GLU A 192 -7.35 -3.06 3.59
CA GLU A 192 -6.24 -3.55 2.79
C GLU A 192 -4.88 -3.15 3.40
N ALA A 193 -4.78 -1.89 3.81
CA ALA A 193 -3.56 -1.38 4.43
C ALA A 193 -3.27 -2.03 5.78
N ASP A 194 -4.30 -2.27 6.59
CA ASP A 194 -4.21 -2.97 7.88
C ASP A 194 -3.70 -4.40 7.70
N GLU A 195 -4.13 -5.08 6.63
CA GLU A 195 -3.74 -6.46 6.33
C GLU A 195 -2.31 -6.61 5.80
N MET A 196 -1.82 -5.63 5.02
CA MET A 196 -0.58 -5.78 4.26
C MET A 196 0.57 -4.91 4.74
N CYS A 197 0.29 -3.71 5.28
CA CYS A 197 1.34 -2.72 5.50
C CYS A 197 2.05 -2.93 6.85
N HIS A 198 3.37 -2.88 6.83
CA HIS A 198 4.16 -2.84 8.06
C HIS A 198 4.05 -1.48 8.75
N ARG A 199 3.97 -0.41 7.99
CA ARG A 199 3.71 0.96 8.46
C ARG A 199 2.81 1.69 7.50
N VAL A 200 2.05 2.62 8.05
CA VAL A 200 1.16 3.49 7.30
C VAL A 200 1.41 4.96 7.63
N ALA A 201 1.08 5.85 6.69
CA ALA A 201 0.95 7.27 6.92
C ALA A 201 -0.40 7.74 6.41
N PHE A 202 -1.14 8.47 7.23
CA PHE A 202 -2.41 9.07 6.86
C PHE A 202 -2.19 10.46 6.27
N LEU A 203 -2.57 10.61 5.00
CA LEU A 203 -2.54 11.88 4.28
C LEU A 203 -3.93 12.50 4.24
N ASN A 204 -4.04 13.73 4.73
CA ASN A 204 -5.27 14.52 4.68
C ASN A 204 -4.94 15.96 4.23
N HIS A 205 -5.67 16.49 3.24
CA HIS A 205 -5.47 17.84 2.71
C HIS A 205 -3.99 18.22 2.44
N GLY A 206 -3.19 17.26 1.95
CA GLY A 206 -1.77 17.47 1.64
C GLY A 206 -0.82 17.40 2.85
N HIS A 207 -1.30 17.06 4.04
CA HIS A 207 -0.50 16.87 5.25
C HIS A 207 -0.50 15.41 5.71
N ILE A 208 0.61 14.96 6.25
CA ILE A 208 0.64 13.70 7.01
C ILE A 208 0.16 14.00 8.43
N ILE A 209 -1.03 13.48 8.78
CA ILE A 209 -1.66 13.71 10.08
C ILE A 209 -1.21 12.72 11.15
N GLU A 210 -0.84 11.51 10.75
CA GLU A 210 -0.32 10.48 11.65
C GLU A 210 0.43 9.41 10.85
N SER A 211 1.39 8.73 11.48
CA SER A 211 2.07 7.58 10.88
C SER A 211 2.55 6.59 11.93
N GLY A 212 2.52 5.30 11.62
CA GLY A 212 2.96 4.26 12.53
C GLY A 212 2.65 2.85 12.04
N HIS A 213 2.95 1.86 12.87
CA HIS A 213 2.50 0.48 12.65
C HIS A 213 0.97 0.43 12.82
N PRO A 214 0.22 -0.28 11.98
CA PRO A 214 -1.24 -0.37 12.09
C PRO A 214 -1.75 -0.72 13.49
N GLU A 215 -1.18 -1.75 14.12
CA GLU A 215 -1.57 -2.17 15.46
C GLU A 215 -1.28 -1.11 16.53
N ASP A 216 -0.09 -0.46 16.47
CA ASP A 216 0.26 0.60 17.40
C ASP A 216 -0.71 1.79 17.32
N LEU A 217 -1.12 2.14 16.08
CA LEU A 217 -2.10 3.20 15.85
C LEU A 217 -3.47 2.80 16.42
N LYS A 218 -3.94 1.58 16.19
CA LYS A 218 -5.19 1.08 16.77
C LYS A 218 -5.16 1.11 18.30
N LEU A 219 -4.06 0.67 18.92
CA LEU A 219 -3.88 0.71 20.36
C LEU A 219 -3.82 2.15 20.90
N LYS A 220 -3.11 3.05 20.24
CA LYS A 220 -2.98 4.46 20.62
C LYS A 220 -4.34 5.17 20.70
N TYR A 221 -5.24 4.89 19.75
CA TYR A 221 -6.56 5.51 19.64
C TYR A 221 -7.68 4.62 20.19
N SER A 222 -7.35 3.49 20.83
CA SER A 222 -8.31 2.62 21.49
C SER A 222 -8.92 3.30 22.73
N LYS A 223 -10.21 3.08 22.95
CA LYS A 223 -10.93 3.49 24.17
C LYS A 223 -10.55 2.67 25.40
N LYS A 224 -9.64 1.70 25.26
CA LYS A 224 -9.21 0.78 26.32
C LYS A 224 -10.41 0.10 27.01
N GLN A 225 -11.23 -0.55 26.22
CA GLN A 225 -12.42 -1.27 26.68
C GLN A 225 -12.33 -2.74 26.28
N ILE A 226 -12.97 -3.60 27.08
CA ILE A 226 -13.12 -5.04 26.84
C ILE A 226 -14.62 -5.32 26.72
N ARG A 227 -15.02 -6.03 25.66
CA ARG A 227 -16.34 -6.63 25.54
C ARG A 227 -16.31 -8.02 26.11
N MET A 228 -17.25 -8.30 27.01
CA MET A 228 -17.43 -9.59 27.63
C MET A 228 -18.82 -10.11 27.28
N LYS A 229 -18.89 -11.36 26.87
CA LYS A 229 -20.15 -12.04 26.60
C LYS A 229 -20.24 -13.30 27.44
N THR A 230 -21.26 -13.38 28.22
CA THR A 230 -21.63 -14.54 29.03
C THR A 230 -22.86 -15.23 28.44
N SER A 231 -23.32 -16.31 29.04
CA SER A 231 -24.59 -16.95 28.68
C SER A 231 -25.81 -16.06 28.94
N GLN A 232 -25.68 -15.02 29.78
CA GLN A 232 -26.80 -14.18 30.25
C GLN A 232 -26.71 -12.75 29.64
N GLU A 233 -25.48 -12.18 29.50
CA GLU A 233 -25.28 -10.77 29.21
C GLU A 233 -24.16 -10.56 28.19
N ASP A 234 -24.23 -9.42 27.44
CA ASP A 234 -23.20 -8.92 26.55
C ASP A 234 -22.95 -7.44 26.88
N TYR A 235 -21.81 -7.17 27.49
CA TYR A 235 -21.49 -5.86 28.05
C TYR A 235 -20.02 -5.49 27.88
N THR A 236 -19.70 -4.22 28.19
CA THR A 236 -18.37 -3.67 28.03
C THR A 236 -17.86 -3.07 29.32
N ILE A 237 -16.62 -3.38 29.67
CA ILE A 237 -15.94 -2.81 30.85
C ILE A 237 -14.66 -2.07 30.41
N PRO A 238 -14.13 -1.15 31.24
CA PRO A 238 -12.80 -0.59 31.04
C PRO A 238 -11.72 -1.68 31.02
N LEU A 239 -10.68 -1.50 30.20
CA LEU A 239 -9.49 -2.37 30.20
C LEU A 239 -8.65 -2.06 31.44
N ASP A 240 -9.10 -2.52 32.60
CA ASP A 240 -8.42 -2.43 33.88
C ASP A 240 -8.22 -3.85 34.45
N PRO A 241 -6.97 -4.26 34.77
CA PRO A 241 -6.70 -5.61 35.26
C PRO A 241 -7.44 -5.96 36.56
N LYS A 242 -7.74 -4.97 37.44
CA LYS A 242 -8.45 -5.21 38.69
C LYS A 242 -9.93 -5.44 38.44
N LEU A 243 -10.54 -4.59 37.59
CA LEU A 243 -11.95 -4.77 37.21
C LEU A 243 -12.14 -6.07 36.45
N LEU A 244 -11.24 -6.39 35.51
CA LEU A 244 -11.32 -7.64 34.78
C LEU A 244 -11.26 -8.86 35.71
N LYS A 245 -10.36 -8.84 36.71
CA LYS A 245 -10.27 -9.93 37.68
C LYS A 245 -11.57 -10.05 38.48
N GLN A 246 -12.14 -8.96 38.97
CA GLN A 246 -13.40 -8.96 39.70
C GLN A 246 -14.55 -9.52 38.87
N GLU A 247 -14.69 -9.09 37.61
CA GLU A 247 -15.73 -9.60 36.72
C GLU A 247 -15.60 -11.11 36.49
N LEU A 248 -14.36 -11.59 36.23
CA LEU A 248 -14.11 -13.01 35.97
C LEU A 248 -14.41 -13.90 37.19
N GLU A 249 -14.33 -13.37 38.43
CA GLU A 249 -14.69 -14.10 39.68
C GLU A 249 -16.21 -14.29 39.84
N HIS A 250 -17.04 -13.49 39.13
CA HIS A 250 -18.51 -13.51 39.27
C HIS A 250 -19.22 -14.13 38.04
N ILE A 251 -18.48 -14.57 37.05
CA ILE A 251 -19.03 -15.15 35.80
C ILE A 251 -19.00 -16.66 35.90
N ASP A 252 -20.18 -17.30 35.85
CA ASP A 252 -20.30 -18.76 35.81
C ASP A 252 -19.83 -19.34 34.47
N GLU A 253 -20.20 -18.69 33.34
CA GLU A 253 -19.86 -19.15 32.01
C GLU A 253 -19.48 -17.96 31.10
N LEU A 254 -18.19 -17.86 30.74
CA LEU A 254 -17.66 -16.86 29.82
C LEU A 254 -17.65 -17.44 28.40
N LEU A 255 -18.42 -16.83 27.49
CA LEU A 255 -18.49 -17.23 26.08
C LEU A 255 -17.46 -16.50 25.23
N MET A 256 -17.18 -15.23 25.54
CA MET A 256 -16.24 -14.41 24.75
C MET A 256 -15.66 -13.29 25.62
N ILE A 257 -14.38 -13.03 25.44
CA ILE A 257 -13.70 -11.82 25.90
C ILE A 257 -12.89 -11.25 24.75
N HIS A 258 -13.05 -9.97 24.45
CA HIS A 258 -12.41 -9.32 23.32
C HIS A 258 -12.11 -7.85 23.64
N SER A 259 -10.87 -7.41 23.37
CA SER A 259 -10.51 -6.00 23.43
C SER A 259 -11.20 -5.24 22.29
N ILE A 260 -11.73 -4.05 22.59
CA ILE A 260 -12.38 -3.19 21.59
C ILE A 260 -11.33 -2.23 21.04
N GLU A 261 -10.81 -2.57 19.87
CA GLU A 261 -9.85 -1.74 19.16
C GLU A 261 -10.52 -1.09 17.95
N PRO A 262 -10.22 0.18 17.67
CA PRO A 262 -10.72 0.83 16.46
C PRO A 262 -10.07 0.22 15.22
N THR A 263 -10.78 0.20 14.12
CA THR A 263 -10.21 -0.05 12.80
C THR A 263 -9.32 1.14 12.37
N LEU A 264 -8.39 0.94 11.43
CA LEU A 264 -7.62 2.06 10.86
C LEU A 264 -8.53 3.16 10.28
N LYS A 265 -9.70 2.77 9.74
CA LYS A 265 -10.72 3.71 9.26
C LYS A 265 -11.28 4.59 10.38
N GLU A 266 -11.58 4.01 11.52
CA GLU A 266 -12.08 4.75 12.69
C GLU A 266 -10.99 5.66 13.27
N VAL A 267 -9.73 5.19 13.30
CA VAL A 267 -8.57 6.03 13.67
C VAL A 267 -8.48 7.24 12.74
N PHE A 268 -8.51 7.03 11.43
CA PHE A 268 -8.48 8.12 10.45
C PHE A 268 -9.62 9.11 10.63
N LEU A 269 -10.85 8.62 10.82
CA LEU A 269 -12.02 9.47 11.04
C LEU A 269 -11.94 10.28 12.35
N THR A 270 -11.33 9.73 13.39
CA THR A 270 -11.10 10.45 14.64
C THR A 270 -10.13 11.60 14.43
N LEU A 271 -8.99 11.35 13.80
CA LEU A 271 -7.97 12.35 13.49
C LEU A 271 -8.48 13.48 12.62
N THR A 272 -9.30 13.16 11.61
CA THR A 272 -9.84 14.18 10.70
C THR A 272 -10.96 15.03 11.29
N LYS A 273 -11.65 14.56 12.34
CA LYS A 273 -12.64 15.35 13.08
C LYS A 273 -12.00 16.35 14.05
N GLU A 274 -10.82 16.03 14.59
CA GLU A 274 -10.08 16.92 15.48
C GLU A 274 -9.43 18.10 14.75
N GLU A 275 -9.26 18.01 13.42
CA GLU A 275 -8.73 19.09 12.57
C GLU A 275 -9.83 20.04 12.05
N SER A 276 -11.11 19.73 12.20
CA SER A 276 -12.27 20.50 11.72
C SER A 276 -12.83 21.41 12.80
#